data_af2b63174d96eb6c94539987d3f52412
#
_entry.id   af2b63174d96eb6c94539987d3f52412
#
_cell.length_a   1.000
_cell.length_b   1.000
_cell.length_c   1.000
_cell.angle_alpha   90.00
_cell.angle_beta   90.00
_cell.angle_gamma   90.00
#
_symmetry.space_group_name_H-M   'P 1'
#
loop_
_entity.id
_entity.type
_entity.pdbx_description
1 polymer ?
#
loop_
_entity_poly.entity_id
_entity_poly.type
_entity_poly.pdbx_seq_one_letter_code
_entity_poly.pdbx_strand_id
1 'polypeptide(L)'
;MKEVTITKREEGQRFDRFLGKYLPGASSGFLHKMLRKKNIKLNGKKAEGREKLSAGDLIQIFFSDETFEKFQKPQEDGKQDTFTDGKSIVQRTQGKQLERTKQKKRLTKEEMNLREQVKVLYSSEDILVFHKPAGMLSQRAKADDDSLNDYLIDYCVKNGIISREELAAFRPSVANRLDRNTSGIVLAGISIRGLQTLSTMLRERTLGKYYLCLVEGRVKEDARISGYLTKEERNNKVSLHKEKVEGASYIETEYTVLKSTEKASLLKIRLITGKSHQIRGHLASTGHPVFGDYKYGNREFNNQVKWKEGINYQLLHSYELIVPEGTGELSGLHIIDPVPEAFHQVQKNWNLEFSGLSYTKTSHTKTPHIKNSYTKTFHQVASRSDKRNNDKEGRK
;
A
#
# COMPACT_ATOMS: atom_id res chain seq x y z
N MET A 1 34.83 9.26 7.50
CA MET A 1 34.52 8.18 6.52
C MET A 1 33.33 7.41 7.06
N LYS A 2 32.31 7.17 6.21
CA LYS A 2 31.15 6.34 6.55
C LYS A 2 31.15 5.10 5.65
N GLU A 3 30.82 3.96 6.24
CA GLU A 3 30.70 2.68 5.53
C GLU A 3 29.27 2.15 5.64
N VAL A 4 28.78 1.58 4.55
CA VAL A 4 27.45 0.98 4.47
C VAL A 4 27.59 -0.37 3.78
N THR A 5 27.18 -1.42 4.45
CA THR A 5 27.12 -2.77 3.87
C THR A 5 25.73 -3.01 3.30
N ILE A 6 25.66 -3.42 2.06
CA ILE A 6 24.41 -3.77 1.38
C ILE A 6 23.86 -5.08 1.93
N THR A 7 22.62 -5.06 2.36
CA THR A 7 21.93 -6.27 2.83
C THR A 7 21.17 -6.94 1.65
N LYS A 8 20.64 -8.14 1.88
CA LYS A 8 19.79 -8.83 0.90
C LYS A 8 18.56 -8.00 0.46
N ARG A 9 18.15 -7.01 1.27
CA ARG A 9 16.99 -6.18 0.99
C ARG A 9 17.22 -5.11 -0.06
N GLU A 10 18.46 -4.60 -0.14
CA GLU A 10 18.88 -3.60 -1.14
C GLU A 10 19.46 -4.24 -2.41
N GLU A 11 19.69 -5.56 -2.40
CA GLU A 11 20.24 -6.30 -3.53
C GLU A 11 19.47 -6.07 -4.83
N GLY A 12 20.20 -5.96 -5.95
CA GLY A 12 19.63 -5.69 -7.27
C GLY A 12 19.29 -4.24 -7.55
N GLN A 13 19.44 -3.33 -6.57
CA GLN A 13 19.27 -1.88 -6.78
C GLN A 13 20.48 -1.31 -7.51
N ARG A 14 20.25 -0.33 -8.41
CA ARG A 14 21.34 0.44 -9.01
C ARG A 14 21.99 1.34 -7.95
N PHE A 15 23.32 1.42 -8.00
CA PHE A 15 24.11 2.16 -7.02
C PHE A 15 23.76 3.66 -6.96
N ASP A 16 23.56 4.32 -8.10
CA ASP A 16 23.14 5.73 -8.13
C ASP A 16 21.77 5.96 -7.48
N ARG A 17 20.83 5.03 -7.65
CA ARG A 17 19.53 5.10 -7.01
C ARG A 17 19.59 4.85 -5.51
N PHE A 18 20.46 3.95 -5.09
CA PHE A 18 20.73 3.73 -3.67
C PHE A 18 21.27 5.01 -3.03
N LEU A 19 22.33 5.60 -3.63
CA LEU A 19 22.92 6.84 -3.13
C LEU A 19 21.93 7.99 -3.05
N GLY A 20 21.07 8.15 -4.05
CA GLY A 20 20.03 9.20 -4.05
C GLY A 20 18.98 9.04 -2.93
N LYS A 21 18.74 7.81 -2.48
CA LYS A 21 17.86 7.54 -1.33
C LYS A 21 18.59 7.71 0.00
N TYR A 22 19.83 7.26 0.06
CA TYR A 22 20.67 7.27 1.25
C TYR A 22 21.14 8.69 1.60
N LEU A 23 21.32 9.54 0.58
CA LEU A 23 21.71 10.94 0.69
C LEU A 23 20.69 11.84 -0.05
N PRO A 24 19.46 11.96 0.45
CA PRO A 24 18.37 12.65 -0.24
C PRO A 24 18.59 14.15 -0.44
N GLY A 25 19.48 14.77 0.36
CA GLY A 25 19.89 16.15 0.20
C GLY A 25 20.95 16.37 -0.89
N ALA A 26 21.49 15.32 -1.49
CA ALA A 26 22.51 15.43 -2.53
C ALA A 26 21.88 15.34 -3.94
N SER A 27 22.18 16.32 -4.81
CA SER A 27 21.72 16.24 -6.20
C SER A 27 22.36 15.05 -6.94
N SER A 28 21.67 14.49 -7.94
CA SER A 28 22.19 13.40 -8.76
C SER A 28 23.54 13.76 -9.43
N GLY A 29 23.66 15.00 -9.92
CA GLY A 29 24.90 15.49 -10.49
C GLY A 29 26.06 15.54 -9.50
N PHE A 30 25.79 15.92 -8.24
CA PHE A 30 26.79 15.88 -7.17
C PHE A 30 27.24 14.46 -6.88
N LEU A 31 26.30 13.51 -6.73
CA LEU A 31 26.61 12.11 -6.47
C LEU A 31 27.50 11.50 -7.57
N HIS A 32 27.17 11.72 -8.84
CA HIS A 32 27.99 11.28 -9.98
C HIS A 32 29.39 11.95 -9.99
N LYS A 33 29.49 13.23 -9.57
CA LYS A 33 30.79 13.92 -9.42
C LYS A 33 31.62 13.27 -8.30
N MET A 34 31.01 12.86 -7.19
CA MET A 34 31.69 12.21 -6.07
C MET A 34 32.16 10.78 -6.43
N LEU A 35 31.38 10.03 -7.19
CA LEU A 35 31.80 8.74 -7.76
C LEU A 35 33.04 8.89 -8.66
N ARG A 36 33.00 9.86 -9.59
CA ARG A 36 34.14 10.13 -10.50
C ARG A 36 35.40 10.53 -9.73
N LYS A 37 35.26 11.34 -8.66
CA LYS A 37 36.38 11.78 -7.81
C LYS A 37 36.85 10.72 -6.80
N LYS A 38 36.25 9.50 -6.80
CA LYS A 38 36.53 8.41 -5.85
C LYS A 38 36.22 8.77 -4.38
N ASN A 39 35.42 9.82 -4.14
CA ASN A 39 34.93 10.19 -2.81
C ASN A 39 33.76 9.29 -2.37
N ILE A 40 33.22 8.50 -3.30
CA ILE A 40 32.32 7.37 -3.03
C ILE A 40 32.89 6.19 -3.79
N LYS A 41 33.09 5.06 -3.09
CA LYS A 41 33.64 3.81 -3.66
C LYS A 41 32.69 2.67 -3.39
N LEU A 42 32.74 1.65 -4.26
CA LEU A 42 32.08 0.37 -4.10
C LEU A 42 33.15 -0.71 -3.98
N ASN A 43 33.15 -1.46 -2.87
CA ASN A 43 34.15 -2.50 -2.59
C ASN A 43 35.62 -2.01 -2.75
N GLY A 44 35.91 -0.79 -2.26
CA GLY A 44 37.19 -0.14 -2.37
C GLY A 44 37.57 0.38 -3.77
N LYS A 45 36.73 0.14 -4.80
CA LYS A 45 37.00 0.50 -6.20
C LYS A 45 36.18 1.73 -6.63
N LYS A 46 36.66 2.40 -7.69
CA LYS A 46 35.89 3.45 -8.38
C LYS A 46 34.65 2.82 -9.00
N ALA A 47 33.52 3.52 -8.87
CA ALA A 47 32.26 3.12 -9.45
C ALA A 47 31.63 4.24 -10.30
N GLU A 48 30.74 3.89 -11.21
CA GLU A 48 30.06 4.81 -12.13
C GLU A 48 28.61 5.12 -11.70
N GLY A 49 28.07 4.33 -10.78
CA GLY A 49 26.69 4.45 -10.28
C GLY A 49 25.66 3.59 -11.03
N ARG A 50 26.06 2.93 -12.12
CA ARG A 50 25.19 2.05 -12.91
C ARG A 50 25.21 0.59 -12.42
N GLU A 51 26.16 0.26 -11.56
CA GLU A 51 26.35 -1.05 -10.99
C GLU A 51 25.09 -1.49 -10.24
N LYS A 52 24.73 -2.76 -10.36
CA LYS A 52 23.74 -3.41 -9.50
C LYS A 52 24.43 -3.86 -8.24
N LEU A 53 23.91 -3.44 -7.11
CA LEU A 53 24.42 -3.81 -5.80
C LEU A 53 24.08 -5.28 -5.48
N SER A 54 25.02 -5.96 -4.86
CA SER A 54 24.87 -7.32 -4.33
C SER A 54 24.91 -7.30 -2.81
N ALA A 55 24.25 -8.27 -2.17
CA ALA A 55 24.35 -8.43 -0.71
C ALA A 55 25.81 -8.64 -0.31
N GLY A 56 26.27 -7.92 0.71
CA GLY A 56 27.67 -7.89 1.15
C GLY A 56 28.53 -6.83 0.51
N ASP A 57 28.06 -6.12 -0.52
CA ASP A 57 28.80 -4.98 -1.08
C ASP A 57 29.04 -3.90 -0.03
N LEU A 58 30.27 -3.37 0.01
CA LEU A 58 30.68 -2.31 0.92
C LEU A 58 30.76 -0.97 0.18
N ILE A 59 29.94 -0.03 0.58
CA ILE A 59 29.96 1.35 0.09
C ILE A 59 30.74 2.21 1.07
N GLN A 60 31.77 2.89 0.59
CA GLN A 60 32.61 3.79 1.36
C GLN A 60 32.40 5.23 0.91
N ILE A 61 32.02 6.11 1.84
CA ILE A 61 31.71 7.53 1.58
C ILE A 61 32.72 8.40 2.34
N PHE A 62 33.55 9.11 1.60
CA PHE A 62 34.63 9.96 2.13
C PHE A 62 34.17 11.42 2.19
N PHE A 63 33.11 11.69 2.98
CA PHE A 63 32.67 13.03 3.29
C PHE A 63 33.06 13.43 4.71
N SER A 64 33.17 14.74 4.99
CA SER A 64 33.17 15.22 6.37
C SER A 64 31.84 14.92 7.03
N ASP A 65 31.82 14.75 8.37
CA ASP A 65 30.59 14.46 9.11
C ASP A 65 29.53 15.54 8.88
N GLU A 66 29.92 16.82 8.84
CA GLU A 66 29.06 17.95 8.53
C GLU A 66 28.41 17.84 7.14
N THR A 67 29.21 17.48 6.11
CA THR A 67 28.70 17.29 4.74
C THR A 67 27.77 16.10 4.65
N PHE A 68 28.10 15.04 5.36
CA PHE A 68 27.27 13.82 5.39
C PHE A 68 25.90 14.10 6.03
N GLU A 69 25.87 14.75 7.20
CA GLU A 69 24.64 15.12 7.90
C GLU A 69 23.77 16.07 7.07
N LYS A 70 24.40 17.03 6.38
CA LYS A 70 23.69 17.93 5.46
C LYS A 70 22.96 17.17 4.36
N PHE A 71 23.56 16.15 3.77
CA PHE A 71 22.97 15.39 2.69
C PHE A 71 22.03 14.27 3.15
N GLN A 72 22.05 13.88 4.42
CA GLN A 72 21.03 12.99 4.99
C GLN A 72 19.66 13.66 5.18
N LYS A 73 19.60 14.99 5.20
CA LYS A 73 18.36 15.74 5.26
C LYS A 73 17.83 15.97 3.85
N PRO A 74 16.51 15.76 3.55
CA PRO A 74 15.93 16.14 2.28
C PRO A 74 16.15 17.64 2.02
N GLN A 75 16.47 18.02 0.77
CA GLN A 75 16.42 19.43 0.39
C GLN A 75 14.95 19.90 0.51
N GLU A 76 14.73 20.98 1.25
CA GLU A 76 13.48 21.74 1.13
C GLU A 76 13.45 22.32 -0.28
N ASP A 77 12.35 22.10 -1.01
CA ASP A 77 12.15 22.61 -2.37
C ASP A 77 12.35 24.13 -2.41
N GLY A 78 13.55 24.54 -2.74
CA GLY A 78 13.95 25.89 -3.06
C GLY A 78 14.04 26.03 -4.58
N LYS A 79 13.11 26.76 -5.15
CA LYS A 79 13.04 27.38 -6.47
C LYS A 79 14.28 27.20 -7.37
N GLN A 80 14.04 26.74 -8.59
CA GLN A 80 14.95 26.89 -9.73
C GLN A 80 15.48 28.33 -9.79
N ASP A 81 16.79 28.48 -9.58
CA ASP A 81 17.51 29.73 -9.82
C ASP A 81 17.56 29.98 -11.33
N THR A 82 16.65 30.83 -11.80
CA THR A 82 16.90 31.61 -13.02
C THR A 82 17.69 32.86 -12.61
N PHE A 83 18.92 32.97 -13.09
CA PHE A 83 19.73 34.15 -12.99
C PHE A 83 19.01 35.38 -13.58
N THR A 84 18.68 36.37 -12.75
CA THR A 84 18.62 37.79 -13.12
C THR A 84 18.94 38.65 -11.93
N ASP A 85 19.75 39.68 -12.22
CA ASP A 85 20.37 40.65 -11.34
C ASP A 85 19.43 41.43 -10.38
N GLY A 86 19.93 41.65 -9.21
CA GLY A 86 19.89 42.96 -8.56
C GLY A 86 18.78 43.27 -7.58
N LYS A 87 19.18 43.41 -6.32
CA LYS A 87 18.65 44.22 -5.19
C LYS A 87 17.78 43.52 -4.14
N SER A 88 18.44 43.53 -2.99
CA SER A 88 18.03 43.30 -1.59
C SER A 88 16.59 43.70 -1.21
N ILE A 89 15.89 42.80 -0.49
CA ILE A 89 15.18 43.16 0.76
C ILE A 89 15.31 41.96 1.70
N VAL A 90 16.10 42.13 2.75
CA VAL A 90 16.14 41.32 3.95
C VAL A 90 15.01 41.77 4.86
N GLN A 91 14.13 40.86 5.34
CA GLN A 91 13.82 40.74 6.76
C GLN A 91 12.74 39.69 7.08
N ARG A 92 13.13 38.83 8.02
CA ARG A 92 12.31 38.22 9.09
C ARG A 92 11.11 37.35 8.73
N THR A 93 11.39 36.04 8.58
CA THR A 93 10.54 34.97 9.16
C THR A 93 11.35 33.67 9.37
N GLN A 94 12.52 33.79 9.99
CA GLN A 94 13.25 32.63 10.52
C GLN A 94 12.88 32.50 12.00
N GLY A 95 12.21 31.45 12.38
CA GLY A 95 12.02 31.11 13.78
C GLY A 95 10.88 30.20 14.17
N LYS A 96 9.97 29.82 13.27
CA LYS A 96 8.80 28.96 13.64
C LYS A 96 8.58 27.70 12.83
N GLN A 97 9.45 27.36 11.89
CA GLN A 97 9.28 26.18 11.04
C GLN A 97 10.21 25.00 11.36
N LEU A 98 11.26 25.19 12.18
CA LEU A 98 12.22 24.12 12.51
C LEU A 98 11.75 23.12 13.58
N GLU A 99 10.69 23.41 14.32
CA GLU A 99 10.16 22.49 15.36
C GLU A 99 9.08 21.54 14.87
N ARG A 100 8.52 21.75 13.67
CA ARG A 100 7.42 20.91 13.14
C ARG A 100 7.82 19.54 12.58
N THR A 101 9.10 19.29 12.35
CA THR A 101 9.58 18.03 11.69
C THR A 101 9.94 16.90 12.67
N LYS A 102 9.84 17.09 13.98
CA LYS A 102 10.19 16.06 14.98
C LYS A 102 9.03 15.52 15.83
N GLN A 103 7.83 16.07 15.76
CA GLN A 103 6.68 15.46 16.42
C GLN A 103 6.01 14.47 15.46
N LYS A 104 6.24 13.17 15.66
CA LYS A 104 5.38 12.12 15.11
C LYS A 104 3.95 12.52 15.48
N LYS A 105 3.12 12.90 14.50
CA LYS A 105 1.70 13.21 14.74
C LYS A 105 1.11 12.06 15.56
N ARG A 106 0.49 12.37 16.68
CA ARG A 106 -0.23 11.38 17.47
C ARG A 106 -1.45 10.93 16.66
N LEU A 107 -1.58 9.65 16.40
CA LEU A 107 -2.74 9.09 15.68
C LEU A 107 -4.04 9.45 16.42
N THR A 108 -5.07 9.78 15.68
CA THR A 108 -6.43 9.93 16.21
C THR A 108 -6.97 8.58 16.68
N LYS A 109 -8.00 8.60 17.52
CA LYS A 109 -8.68 7.37 17.98
C LYS A 109 -9.22 6.55 16.80
N GLU A 110 -9.73 7.22 15.76
CA GLU A 110 -10.24 6.56 14.55
C GLU A 110 -9.11 5.90 13.75
N GLU A 111 -7.98 6.60 13.53
CA GLU A 111 -6.79 6.03 12.86
C GLU A 111 -6.23 4.82 13.64
N MET A 112 -6.21 4.87 14.98
CA MET A 112 -5.80 3.73 15.80
C MET A 112 -6.75 2.53 15.63
N ASN A 113 -8.06 2.75 15.68
CA ASN A 113 -9.06 1.70 15.48
C ASN A 113 -8.94 1.05 14.09
N LEU A 114 -8.62 1.83 13.05
CA LEU A 114 -8.38 1.30 11.70
C LEU A 114 -7.10 0.46 11.65
N ARG A 115 -6.03 0.88 12.34
CA ARG A 115 -4.79 0.10 12.42
C ARG A 115 -4.96 -1.24 13.13
N GLU A 116 -5.81 -1.32 14.15
CA GLU A 116 -6.13 -2.55 14.86
C GLU A 116 -6.87 -3.58 13.99
N GLN A 117 -7.60 -3.12 12.98
CA GLN A 117 -8.30 -3.97 12.02
C GLN A 117 -7.41 -4.51 10.90
N VAL A 118 -6.20 -3.98 10.73
CA VAL A 118 -5.25 -4.50 9.73
C VAL A 118 -4.76 -5.88 10.14
N LYS A 119 -4.86 -6.85 9.23
CA LYS A 119 -4.38 -8.22 9.45
C LYS A 119 -3.34 -8.59 8.41
N VAL A 120 -2.35 -9.39 8.81
CA VAL A 120 -1.42 -10.03 7.88
C VAL A 120 -2.07 -11.32 7.39
N LEU A 121 -2.30 -11.41 6.09
CA LEU A 121 -2.90 -12.57 5.42
C LEU A 121 -1.84 -13.57 4.96
N TYR A 122 -0.66 -13.07 4.58
CA TYR A 122 0.48 -13.88 4.14
C TYR A 122 1.79 -13.12 4.42
N SER A 123 2.85 -13.88 4.70
CA SER A 123 4.20 -13.34 4.94
C SER A 123 5.25 -14.28 4.35
N SER A 124 6.23 -13.70 3.65
CA SER A 124 7.45 -14.36 3.20
C SER A 124 8.67 -13.49 3.53
N GLU A 125 9.87 -13.88 3.04
CA GLU A 125 11.10 -13.08 3.23
C GLU A 125 11.01 -11.71 2.54
N ASP A 126 10.30 -11.61 1.41
CA ASP A 126 10.27 -10.42 0.55
C ASP A 126 8.93 -9.72 0.50
N ILE A 127 7.83 -10.40 0.87
CA ILE A 127 6.46 -9.94 0.59
C ILE A 127 5.57 -10.14 1.80
N LEU A 128 4.77 -9.11 2.09
CA LEU A 128 3.63 -9.18 3.00
C LEU A 128 2.33 -8.96 2.21
N VAL A 129 1.27 -9.62 2.64
CA VAL A 129 -0.09 -9.40 2.14
C VAL A 129 -0.97 -9.02 3.32
N PHE A 130 -1.70 -7.92 3.18
CA PHE A 130 -2.55 -7.39 4.24
C PHE A 130 -4.02 -7.39 3.86
N HIS A 131 -4.86 -7.57 4.88
CA HIS A 131 -6.22 -7.04 4.88
C HIS A 131 -6.16 -5.54 5.22
N LYS A 132 -6.64 -4.70 4.32
CA LYS A 132 -6.85 -3.27 4.57
C LYS A 132 -8.31 -3.01 4.94
N PRO A 133 -8.64 -2.41 6.09
CA PRO A 133 -10.01 -2.05 6.41
C PRO A 133 -10.54 -0.93 5.51
N ALA A 134 -11.87 -0.84 5.38
CA ALA A 134 -12.52 0.32 4.79
C ALA A 134 -12.25 1.58 5.65
N GLY A 135 -12.12 2.75 5.03
CA GLY A 135 -11.78 4.02 5.69
C GLY A 135 -10.27 4.33 5.70
N MET A 136 -9.39 3.33 5.66
CA MET A 136 -7.94 3.51 5.63
C MET A 136 -7.44 3.83 4.22
N LEU A 137 -6.50 4.77 4.09
CA LEU A 137 -5.76 5.01 2.85
C LEU A 137 -4.72 3.90 2.60
N SER A 138 -4.49 3.52 1.33
CA SER A 138 -3.37 2.63 0.99
C SER A 138 -2.03 3.36 1.09
N GLN A 139 -1.99 4.63 0.65
CA GLN A 139 -0.85 5.54 0.74
C GLN A 139 -1.37 6.94 1.10
N ARG A 140 -0.54 7.75 1.71
CA ARG A 140 -0.88 9.15 2.05
C ARG A 140 -1.30 9.94 0.82
N ALA A 141 -2.34 10.73 0.95
CA ALA A 141 -2.73 11.74 -0.03
C ALA A 141 -2.20 13.12 0.38
N LYS A 142 -2.07 13.36 1.69
CA LYS A 142 -1.51 14.58 2.30
C LYS A 142 -0.46 14.17 3.34
N ALA A 143 0.42 15.10 3.69
CA ALA A 143 1.51 14.86 4.65
C ALA A 143 1.02 14.34 6.02
N ASP A 144 -0.14 14.83 6.47
CA ASP A 144 -0.72 14.49 7.77
C ASP A 144 -1.64 13.25 7.76
N ASP A 145 -1.86 12.62 6.61
CA ASP A 145 -2.67 11.39 6.54
C ASP A 145 -1.91 10.21 7.16
N ASP A 146 -2.67 9.31 7.78
CA ASP A 146 -2.20 7.95 8.09
C ASP A 146 -2.64 6.98 7.00
N SER A 147 -1.83 5.95 6.74
CA SER A 147 -2.08 4.99 5.67
C SER A 147 -1.59 3.58 6.00
N LEU A 148 -2.06 2.59 5.22
CA LEU A 148 -1.54 1.23 5.30
C LEU A 148 -0.03 1.17 5.07
N ASN A 149 0.51 2.05 4.22
CA ASN A 149 1.97 2.11 4.00
C ASN A 149 2.73 2.58 5.25
N ASP A 150 2.15 3.47 6.05
CA ASP A 150 2.74 3.88 7.33
C ASP A 150 2.65 2.75 8.35
N TYR A 151 1.51 2.07 8.41
CA TYR A 151 1.34 0.86 9.22
C TYR A 151 2.36 -0.22 8.84
N LEU A 152 2.56 -0.49 7.54
CA LEU A 152 3.54 -1.45 7.03
C LEU A 152 4.95 -1.14 7.56
N ILE A 153 5.39 0.11 7.47
CA ILE A 153 6.72 0.53 7.95
C ILE A 153 6.82 0.32 9.47
N ASP A 154 5.83 0.79 10.23
CA ASP A 154 5.80 0.62 11.69
C ASP A 154 5.75 -0.88 12.08
N TYR A 155 4.99 -1.70 11.33
CA TYR A 155 4.92 -3.16 11.51
C TYR A 155 6.28 -3.81 11.29
N CYS A 156 6.97 -3.47 10.19
CA CYS A 156 8.29 -4.03 9.88
C CYS A 156 9.33 -3.66 10.94
N VAL A 157 9.33 -2.43 11.43
CA VAL A 157 10.24 -1.98 12.50
C VAL A 157 9.90 -2.67 13.83
N LYS A 158 8.62 -2.72 14.20
CA LYS A 158 8.17 -3.32 15.47
C LYS A 158 8.51 -4.82 15.56
N ASN A 159 8.43 -5.53 14.43
CA ASN A 159 8.69 -6.97 14.38
C ASN A 159 10.15 -7.30 14.00
N GLY A 160 11.06 -6.32 13.96
CA GLY A 160 12.47 -6.55 13.65
C GLY A 160 12.72 -7.01 12.21
N ILE A 161 11.75 -6.81 11.30
CA ILE A 161 11.90 -7.14 9.87
C ILE A 161 12.88 -6.17 9.23
N ILE A 162 12.86 -4.89 9.60
CA ILE A 162 13.77 -3.85 9.15
C ILE A 162 14.12 -2.94 10.32
N SER A 163 15.40 -2.52 10.41
CA SER A 163 15.79 -1.54 11.41
C SER A 163 15.46 -0.10 10.98
N ARG A 164 15.50 0.85 11.90
CA ARG A 164 15.27 2.27 11.57
C ARG A 164 16.37 2.84 10.68
N GLU A 165 17.59 2.35 10.86
CA GLU A 165 18.76 2.73 10.08
C GLU A 165 18.64 2.25 8.63
N GLU A 166 18.18 1.01 8.42
CA GLU A 166 17.93 0.44 7.10
C GLU A 166 16.84 1.18 6.31
N LEU A 167 15.90 1.87 6.99
CA LEU A 167 14.87 2.68 6.32
C LEU A 167 15.45 3.85 5.50
N ALA A 168 16.68 4.27 5.75
CA ALA A 168 17.37 5.26 4.93
C ALA A 168 17.73 4.69 3.55
N ALA A 169 18.09 3.42 3.48
CA ALA A 169 18.49 2.74 2.24
C ALA A 169 17.31 2.13 1.48
N PHE A 170 16.37 1.51 2.21
CA PHE A 170 15.19 0.87 1.66
C PHE A 170 13.96 1.13 2.53
N ARG A 171 12.83 1.46 1.89
CA ARG A 171 11.54 1.58 2.55
C ARG A 171 10.54 0.56 2.01
N PRO A 172 9.98 -0.32 2.85
CA PRO A 172 8.85 -1.15 2.50
C PRO A 172 7.72 -0.33 1.90
N SER A 173 7.04 -0.88 0.90
CA SER A 173 5.95 -0.18 0.24
C SER A 173 4.85 -1.14 -0.23
N VAL A 174 3.60 -0.65 -0.20
CA VAL A 174 2.49 -1.33 -0.85
C VAL A 174 2.67 -1.30 -2.37
N ALA A 175 2.42 -2.42 -3.03
CA ALA A 175 2.60 -2.59 -4.48
C ALA A 175 1.32 -2.27 -5.28
N ASN A 176 0.14 -2.49 -4.69
CA ASN A 176 -1.15 -2.08 -5.24
C ASN A 176 -1.89 -1.16 -4.29
N ARG A 177 -2.90 -0.48 -4.80
CA ARG A 177 -3.72 0.43 -4.00
C ARG A 177 -5.19 0.04 -4.11
N LEU A 178 -5.89 0.17 -3.00
CA LEU A 178 -7.34 0.19 -2.93
C LEU A 178 -7.79 1.63 -2.62
N ASP A 179 -8.99 1.99 -3.03
CA ASP A 179 -9.61 3.24 -2.62
C ASP A 179 -9.73 3.30 -1.09
N ARG A 180 -9.82 4.50 -0.50
CA ARG A 180 -9.93 4.68 0.96
C ARG A 180 -10.96 3.72 1.57
N ASN A 181 -12.14 3.68 1.01
CA ASN A 181 -13.28 2.93 1.54
C ASN A 181 -13.44 1.52 0.94
N THR A 182 -12.54 1.07 0.08
CA THR A 182 -12.47 -0.32 -0.37
C THR A 182 -11.62 -1.11 0.61
N SER A 183 -12.16 -2.20 1.13
CA SER A 183 -11.46 -3.13 2.01
C SER A 183 -10.80 -4.28 1.24
N GLY A 184 -9.95 -5.06 1.90
CA GLY A 184 -9.44 -6.32 1.37
C GLY A 184 -7.95 -6.34 1.07
N ILE A 185 -7.56 -7.21 0.16
CA ILE A 185 -6.18 -7.64 -0.10
C ILE A 185 -5.32 -6.52 -0.67
N VAL A 186 -4.21 -6.22 0.02
CA VAL A 186 -3.14 -5.33 -0.45
C VAL A 186 -1.80 -6.04 -0.35
N LEU A 187 -1.05 -6.02 -1.45
CA LEU A 187 0.30 -6.58 -1.58
C LEU A 187 1.34 -5.54 -1.17
N ALA A 188 2.37 -5.96 -0.47
CA ALA A 188 3.47 -5.10 -0.04
C ALA A 188 4.82 -5.81 -0.21
N GLY A 189 5.81 -5.10 -0.75
CA GLY A 189 7.20 -5.58 -0.79
C GLY A 189 7.99 -5.05 0.40
N ILE A 190 8.68 -5.94 1.09
CA ILE A 190 9.55 -5.65 2.22
C ILE A 190 11.03 -5.80 1.88
N SER A 191 11.32 -6.01 0.60
CA SER A 191 12.64 -5.93 -0.03
C SER A 191 12.53 -5.35 -1.44
N ILE A 192 13.64 -4.97 -2.05
CA ILE A 192 13.68 -4.52 -3.45
C ILE A 192 13.23 -5.64 -4.38
N ARG A 193 13.70 -6.87 -4.14
CA ARG A 193 13.30 -8.06 -4.90
C ARG A 193 11.78 -8.26 -4.85
N GLY A 194 11.18 -8.18 -3.66
CA GLY A 194 9.73 -8.29 -3.49
C GLY A 194 8.96 -7.21 -4.24
N LEU A 195 9.38 -5.94 -4.14
CA LEU A 195 8.75 -4.85 -4.90
C LEU A 195 8.88 -5.02 -6.41
N GLN A 196 10.03 -5.46 -6.91
CA GLN A 196 10.24 -5.71 -8.34
C GLN A 196 9.37 -6.86 -8.83
N THR A 197 9.32 -7.96 -8.10
CA THR A 197 8.47 -9.12 -8.39
C THR A 197 6.99 -8.71 -8.48
N LEU A 198 6.48 -8.06 -7.43
CA LEU A 198 5.08 -7.59 -7.40
C LEU A 198 4.78 -6.57 -8.50
N SER A 199 5.71 -5.62 -8.76
CA SER A 199 5.56 -4.63 -9.82
C SER A 199 5.49 -5.27 -11.20
N THR A 200 6.30 -6.30 -11.46
CA THR A 200 6.30 -7.06 -12.71
C THR A 200 4.99 -7.82 -12.88
N MET A 201 4.55 -8.58 -11.86
CA MET A 201 3.29 -9.32 -11.89
C MET A 201 2.07 -8.42 -12.11
N LEU A 202 2.04 -7.24 -11.47
CA LEU A 202 0.95 -6.27 -11.62
C LEU A 202 0.96 -5.62 -13.02
N ARG A 203 2.14 -5.29 -13.57
CA ARG A 203 2.30 -4.72 -14.90
C ARG A 203 1.90 -5.71 -15.99
N GLU A 204 2.32 -6.96 -15.85
CA GLU A 204 2.06 -8.05 -16.78
C GLU A 204 0.67 -8.67 -16.60
N ARG A 205 -0.07 -8.22 -15.56
CA ARG A 205 -1.44 -8.68 -15.24
C ARG A 205 -1.54 -10.19 -15.02
N THR A 206 -0.48 -10.80 -14.49
CA THR A 206 -0.45 -12.24 -14.22
C THR A 206 -1.30 -12.64 -13.02
N LEU A 207 -1.57 -11.69 -12.10
CA LEU A 207 -2.34 -11.93 -10.87
C LEU A 207 -3.85 -11.98 -11.14
N GLY A 208 -4.52 -13.05 -10.72
CA GLY A 208 -5.97 -13.11 -10.59
C GLY A 208 -6.41 -12.28 -9.37
N LYS A 209 -7.08 -11.15 -9.61
CA LYS A 209 -7.60 -10.25 -8.56
C LYS A 209 -9.11 -10.25 -8.62
N TYR A 210 -9.75 -10.75 -7.57
CA TYR A 210 -11.19 -10.87 -7.50
C TYR A 210 -11.74 -10.02 -6.36
N TYR A 211 -12.84 -9.34 -6.65
CA TYR A 211 -13.55 -8.49 -5.72
C TYR A 211 -14.96 -8.98 -5.53
N LEU A 212 -15.54 -8.68 -4.37
CA LEU A 212 -16.96 -8.81 -4.14
C LEU A 212 -17.55 -7.41 -4.02
N CYS A 213 -18.73 -7.21 -4.60
CA CYS A 213 -19.47 -5.99 -4.39
C CYS A 213 -20.98 -6.23 -4.38
N LEU A 214 -21.69 -5.35 -3.66
CA LEU A 214 -23.14 -5.24 -3.72
C LEU A 214 -23.49 -4.05 -4.62
N VAL A 215 -24.39 -4.28 -5.56
CA VAL A 215 -24.82 -3.28 -6.53
C VAL A 215 -26.34 -3.08 -6.52
N GLU A 216 -26.78 -1.86 -6.85
CA GLU A 216 -28.17 -1.49 -7.00
C GLU A 216 -28.79 -2.21 -8.21
N GLY A 217 -30.00 -2.72 -8.04
CA GLY A 217 -30.80 -3.33 -9.07
C GLY A 217 -30.43 -4.79 -9.39
N ARG A 218 -31.27 -5.39 -10.22
CA ARG A 218 -31.12 -6.77 -10.66
C ARG A 218 -30.18 -6.87 -11.85
N VAL A 219 -28.99 -7.46 -11.63
CA VAL A 219 -28.09 -7.89 -12.71
C VAL A 219 -28.53 -9.28 -13.17
N LYS A 220 -28.79 -9.44 -14.47
CA LYS A 220 -29.40 -10.67 -15.02
C LYS A 220 -28.38 -11.71 -15.45
N GLU A 221 -27.22 -11.29 -15.93
CA GLU A 221 -26.21 -12.15 -16.54
C GLU A 221 -24.79 -11.67 -16.27
N ASP A 222 -23.85 -12.56 -16.39
CA ASP A 222 -22.41 -12.28 -16.34
C ASP A 222 -22.03 -11.38 -17.50
N ALA A 223 -21.04 -10.50 -17.29
CA ALA A 223 -20.57 -9.66 -18.38
C ALA A 223 -19.08 -9.31 -18.26
N ARG A 224 -18.53 -8.93 -19.40
CA ARG A 224 -17.21 -8.34 -19.55
C ARG A 224 -17.35 -6.94 -20.13
N ILE A 225 -16.93 -5.94 -19.36
CA ILE A 225 -17.03 -4.52 -19.71
C ILE A 225 -15.65 -4.02 -20.05
N SER A 226 -15.53 -3.37 -21.20
CA SER A 226 -14.29 -2.70 -21.63
C SER A 226 -14.58 -1.27 -22.10
N GLY A 227 -13.55 -0.43 -22.10
CA GLY A 227 -13.65 0.96 -22.55
C GLY A 227 -12.38 1.74 -22.21
N TYR A 228 -12.51 3.05 -22.18
CA TYR A 228 -11.41 3.95 -21.89
C TYR A 228 -11.78 4.86 -20.72
N LEU A 229 -10.81 5.14 -19.87
CA LEU A 229 -10.99 5.91 -18.65
C LEU A 229 -10.06 7.11 -18.64
N THR A 230 -10.61 8.30 -18.43
CA THR A 230 -9.88 9.52 -18.08
C THR A 230 -10.10 9.85 -16.61
N LYS A 231 -9.13 10.49 -15.98
CA LYS A 231 -9.23 10.94 -14.60
C LYS A 231 -9.21 12.46 -14.56
N GLU A 232 -10.23 13.04 -13.95
CA GLU A 232 -10.27 14.46 -13.64
C GLU A 232 -9.53 14.72 -12.30
N GLU A 233 -8.46 15.49 -12.36
CA GLU A 233 -7.62 15.74 -11.19
C GLU A 233 -8.33 16.58 -10.12
N ARG A 234 -9.14 17.57 -10.54
CA ARG A 234 -9.80 18.53 -9.64
C ARG A 234 -10.78 17.90 -8.64
N ASN A 235 -11.56 16.92 -9.08
CA ASN A 235 -12.60 16.27 -8.26
C ASN A 235 -12.30 14.79 -7.96
N ASN A 236 -11.18 14.30 -8.47
CA ASN A 236 -10.77 12.89 -8.38
C ASN A 236 -11.86 11.93 -8.90
N LYS A 237 -12.70 12.37 -9.87
CA LYS A 237 -13.67 11.54 -10.59
C LYS A 237 -13.02 10.93 -11.83
N VAL A 238 -13.60 9.82 -12.28
CA VAL A 238 -13.25 9.23 -13.57
C VAL A 238 -14.41 9.35 -14.52
N SER A 239 -14.09 9.57 -15.79
CA SER A 239 -15.06 9.57 -16.91
C SER A 239 -14.75 8.38 -17.80
N LEU A 240 -15.80 7.72 -18.27
CA LEU A 240 -15.72 6.55 -19.13
C LEU A 240 -16.10 6.90 -20.54
N HIS A 241 -15.35 6.33 -21.49
CA HIS A 241 -15.53 6.54 -22.91
C HIS A 241 -15.56 5.18 -23.64
N LYS A 242 -16.48 5.02 -24.59
CA LYS A 242 -16.53 3.82 -25.46
C LYS A 242 -15.34 3.75 -26.39
N GLU A 243 -14.92 4.91 -26.92
CA GLU A 243 -13.81 5.07 -27.84
C GLU A 243 -12.59 5.70 -27.14
N LYS A 244 -11.42 5.50 -27.74
CA LYS A 244 -10.17 6.06 -27.22
C LYS A 244 -10.17 7.58 -27.41
N VAL A 245 -10.08 8.32 -26.30
CA VAL A 245 -9.84 9.77 -26.29
C VAL A 245 -8.44 10.08 -25.78
N GLU A 246 -7.95 11.29 -26.02
CA GLU A 246 -6.64 11.72 -25.56
C GLU A 246 -6.49 11.59 -24.04
N GLY A 247 -5.35 11.08 -23.57
CA GLY A 247 -5.06 10.86 -22.15
C GLY A 247 -5.83 9.69 -21.51
N ALA A 248 -6.71 9.00 -22.24
CA ALA A 248 -7.48 7.89 -21.70
C ALA A 248 -6.65 6.60 -21.65
N SER A 249 -6.87 5.83 -20.58
CA SER A 249 -6.32 4.49 -20.40
C SER A 249 -7.37 3.44 -20.72
N TYR A 250 -6.99 2.39 -21.48
CA TYR A 250 -7.86 1.22 -21.66
C TYR A 250 -8.11 0.52 -20.33
N ILE A 251 -9.36 0.15 -20.09
CA ILE A 251 -9.81 -0.54 -18.90
C ILE A 251 -10.72 -1.72 -19.24
N GLU A 252 -10.65 -2.76 -18.40
CA GLU A 252 -11.39 -3.98 -18.60
C GLU A 252 -11.71 -4.64 -17.25
N THR A 253 -12.97 -5.01 -17.09
CA THR A 253 -13.54 -5.62 -15.89
C THR A 253 -14.51 -6.72 -16.32
N GLU A 254 -14.42 -7.88 -15.67
CA GLU A 254 -15.33 -9.00 -15.87
C GLU A 254 -16.06 -9.26 -14.56
N TYR A 255 -17.34 -9.58 -14.60
CA TYR A 255 -18.08 -9.96 -13.41
C TYR A 255 -18.98 -11.17 -13.63
N THR A 256 -19.14 -11.93 -12.56
CA THR A 256 -20.08 -13.06 -12.45
C THR A 256 -21.13 -12.70 -11.42
N VAL A 257 -22.39 -12.96 -11.73
CA VAL A 257 -23.53 -12.75 -10.86
C VAL A 257 -23.64 -13.94 -9.90
N LEU A 258 -23.32 -13.72 -8.62
CA LEU A 258 -23.44 -14.76 -7.61
C LEU A 258 -24.89 -14.91 -7.11
N LYS A 259 -25.56 -13.79 -6.91
CA LYS A 259 -26.96 -13.77 -6.49
C LYS A 259 -27.62 -12.44 -6.86
N SER A 260 -28.90 -12.46 -7.21
CA SER A 260 -29.69 -11.27 -7.51
C SER A 260 -31.07 -11.33 -6.89
N THR A 261 -31.55 -10.15 -6.48
CA THR A 261 -32.96 -9.86 -6.15
C THR A 261 -33.47 -8.76 -7.08
N GLU A 262 -34.72 -8.36 -6.98
CA GLU A 262 -35.25 -7.25 -7.79
C GLU A 262 -34.54 -5.90 -7.52
N LYS A 263 -34.02 -5.70 -6.30
CA LYS A 263 -33.45 -4.41 -5.86
C LYS A 263 -31.95 -4.39 -5.74
N ALA A 264 -31.28 -5.55 -5.77
CA ALA A 264 -29.86 -5.66 -5.50
C ALA A 264 -29.24 -6.93 -6.08
N SER A 265 -27.93 -6.88 -6.34
CA SER A 265 -27.16 -8.04 -6.78
C SER A 265 -25.82 -8.12 -6.08
N LEU A 266 -25.35 -9.35 -5.83
CA LEU A 266 -24.00 -9.67 -5.38
C LEU A 266 -23.18 -10.14 -6.58
N LEU A 267 -22.08 -9.44 -6.85
CA LEU A 267 -21.19 -9.73 -7.96
C LEU A 267 -19.80 -10.16 -7.47
N LYS A 268 -19.22 -11.17 -8.13
CA LYS A 268 -17.77 -11.48 -8.08
C LYS A 268 -17.12 -10.86 -9.30
N ILE A 269 -16.16 -9.98 -9.10
CA ILE A 269 -15.53 -9.19 -10.15
C ILE A 269 -14.09 -9.61 -10.33
N ARG A 270 -13.71 -9.94 -11.56
CA ARG A 270 -12.31 -10.11 -11.97
C ARG A 270 -11.78 -8.78 -12.51
N LEU A 271 -10.79 -8.21 -11.81
CA LEU A 271 -10.16 -6.95 -12.21
C LEU A 271 -8.98 -7.21 -13.14
N ILE A 272 -9.19 -7.07 -14.45
CA ILE A 272 -8.17 -7.32 -15.48
C ILE A 272 -7.17 -6.16 -15.54
N THR A 273 -7.67 -4.92 -15.62
CA THR A 273 -6.87 -3.71 -15.48
C THR A 273 -7.15 -3.06 -14.12
N GLY A 274 -6.21 -2.26 -13.59
CA GLY A 274 -6.33 -1.69 -12.24
C GLY A 274 -6.18 -0.17 -12.23
N LYS A 275 -7.17 0.57 -12.72
CA LYS A 275 -7.17 2.04 -12.66
C LYS A 275 -8.03 2.54 -11.51
N SER A 276 -7.75 3.77 -11.05
CA SER A 276 -8.50 4.40 -9.95
C SER A 276 -10.00 4.38 -10.23
N HIS A 277 -10.81 3.98 -9.25
CA HIS A 277 -12.27 3.90 -9.31
C HIS A 277 -12.84 3.04 -10.45
N GLN A 278 -12.03 2.20 -11.13
CA GLN A 278 -12.42 1.48 -12.34
C GLN A 278 -13.70 0.65 -12.15
N ILE A 279 -13.73 -0.24 -11.15
CA ILE A 279 -14.91 -1.10 -10.88
C ILE A 279 -16.13 -0.22 -10.63
N ARG A 280 -16.00 0.81 -9.81
CA ARG A 280 -17.08 1.72 -9.43
C ARG A 280 -17.66 2.46 -10.63
N GLY A 281 -16.78 3.00 -11.48
CA GLY A 281 -17.19 3.67 -12.72
C GLY A 281 -17.85 2.71 -13.71
N HIS A 282 -17.26 1.53 -13.97
CA HIS A 282 -17.81 0.53 -14.86
C HIS A 282 -19.23 0.10 -14.45
N LEU A 283 -19.42 -0.29 -13.19
CA LEU A 283 -20.73 -0.76 -12.71
C LEU A 283 -21.79 0.37 -12.73
N ALA A 284 -21.40 1.58 -12.39
CA ALA A 284 -22.29 2.73 -12.50
C ALA A 284 -22.70 3.00 -13.97
N SER A 285 -21.79 2.82 -14.93
CA SER A 285 -22.08 3.02 -16.36
C SER A 285 -23.03 1.98 -16.95
N THR A 286 -23.17 0.82 -16.30
CA THR A 286 -24.14 -0.21 -16.69
C THR A 286 -25.48 -0.08 -15.95
N GLY A 287 -25.67 0.98 -15.15
CA GLY A 287 -26.90 1.20 -14.37
C GLY A 287 -26.94 0.44 -13.04
N HIS A 288 -25.82 -0.18 -12.64
CA HIS A 288 -25.71 -0.96 -11.39
C HIS A 288 -24.62 -0.41 -10.47
N PRO A 289 -24.77 0.81 -9.92
CA PRO A 289 -23.75 1.39 -9.05
C PRO A 289 -23.59 0.61 -7.75
N VAL A 290 -22.38 0.69 -7.17
CA VAL A 290 -22.04 0.00 -5.92
C VAL A 290 -22.78 0.61 -4.75
N PHE A 291 -23.33 -0.21 -3.85
CA PHE A 291 -23.99 0.23 -2.60
C PHE A 291 -23.08 1.17 -1.81
N GLY A 292 -23.63 2.25 -1.29
CA GLY A 292 -22.90 3.23 -0.48
C GLY A 292 -21.92 4.11 -1.27
N ASP A 293 -21.86 3.98 -2.58
CA ASP A 293 -21.01 4.82 -3.42
C ASP A 293 -21.66 6.17 -3.75
N TYR A 294 -21.45 7.17 -2.89
CA TYR A 294 -21.98 8.53 -3.10
C TYR A 294 -21.35 9.30 -4.25
N LYS A 295 -20.28 8.76 -4.86
CA LYS A 295 -19.58 9.41 -5.95
C LYS A 295 -20.10 9.06 -7.33
N TYR A 296 -20.49 7.81 -7.54
CA TYR A 296 -20.96 7.25 -8.80
C TYR A 296 -22.37 6.68 -8.73
N GLY A 297 -22.92 6.48 -7.55
CA GLY A 297 -24.21 5.86 -7.32
C GLY A 297 -25.36 6.84 -7.13
N ASN A 298 -26.55 6.28 -7.02
CA ASN A 298 -27.79 6.99 -6.74
C ASN A 298 -27.82 7.46 -5.28
N ARG A 299 -27.96 8.77 -5.07
CA ARG A 299 -27.95 9.38 -3.73
C ARG A 299 -29.13 8.95 -2.86
N GLU A 300 -30.31 8.85 -3.44
CA GLU A 300 -31.52 8.46 -2.70
C GLU A 300 -31.43 7.02 -2.24
N PHE A 301 -31.03 6.12 -3.14
CA PHE A 301 -30.80 4.72 -2.82
C PHE A 301 -29.72 4.58 -1.73
N ASN A 302 -28.60 5.26 -1.85
CA ASN A 302 -27.52 5.21 -0.86
C ASN A 302 -27.95 5.82 0.51
N ASN A 303 -28.85 6.80 0.53
CA ASN A 303 -29.44 7.31 1.78
C ASN A 303 -30.33 6.25 2.45
N GLN A 304 -31.09 5.46 1.68
CA GLN A 304 -31.87 4.33 2.20
C GLN A 304 -30.95 3.26 2.78
N VAL A 305 -29.88 2.89 2.06
CA VAL A 305 -28.86 1.94 2.54
C VAL A 305 -28.20 2.45 3.83
N LYS A 306 -27.83 3.73 3.89
CA LYS A 306 -27.29 4.34 5.09
C LYS A 306 -28.25 4.29 6.27
N TRP A 307 -29.50 4.65 6.06
CA TRP A 307 -30.51 4.64 7.12
C TRP A 307 -30.80 3.23 7.63
N LYS A 308 -30.88 2.25 6.72
CA LYS A 308 -31.24 0.86 7.04
C LYS A 308 -30.08 0.05 7.62
N GLU A 309 -28.87 0.23 7.06
CA GLU A 309 -27.71 -0.61 7.31
C GLU A 309 -26.57 0.12 8.04
N GLY A 310 -26.67 1.44 8.24
CA GLY A 310 -25.57 2.24 8.78
C GLY A 310 -24.40 2.46 7.82
N ILE A 311 -24.48 2.00 6.57
CA ILE A 311 -23.40 2.04 5.59
C ILE A 311 -23.42 3.34 4.79
N ASN A 312 -22.30 4.08 4.79
CA ASN A 312 -22.13 5.33 4.06
C ASN A 312 -20.88 5.32 3.13
N TYR A 313 -20.38 4.13 2.78
CA TYR A 313 -19.23 3.90 1.93
C TYR A 313 -19.49 2.73 0.99
N GLN A 314 -18.72 2.67 -0.12
CA GLN A 314 -18.90 1.61 -1.12
C GLN A 314 -18.67 0.22 -0.54
N LEU A 315 -19.64 -0.68 -0.70
CA LEU A 315 -19.49 -2.09 -0.38
C LEU A 315 -18.77 -2.83 -1.50
N LEU A 316 -17.45 -2.61 -1.52
CA LEU A 316 -16.50 -3.19 -2.45
C LEU A 316 -15.33 -3.76 -1.63
N HIS A 317 -15.04 -5.05 -1.83
CA HIS A 317 -14.04 -5.79 -1.07
C HIS A 317 -13.11 -6.57 -2.00
N SER A 318 -11.80 -6.36 -1.89
CA SER A 318 -10.77 -7.16 -2.59
C SER A 318 -10.65 -8.50 -1.91
N TYR A 319 -11.42 -9.48 -2.41
CA TYR A 319 -11.75 -10.73 -1.73
C TYR A 319 -10.72 -11.84 -1.95
N GLU A 320 -10.22 -11.99 -3.19
CA GLU A 320 -9.44 -13.14 -3.55
C GLU A 320 -8.27 -12.76 -4.46
N LEU A 321 -7.11 -13.34 -4.18
CA LEU A 321 -5.89 -13.23 -4.97
C LEU A 321 -5.42 -14.63 -5.39
N ILE A 322 -5.20 -14.81 -6.69
CA ILE A 322 -4.65 -16.04 -7.27
C ILE A 322 -3.35 -15.69 -7.98
N VAL A 323 -2.28 -16.37 -7.60
CA VAL A 323 -0.97 -16.30 -8.27
C VAL A 323 -0.80 -17.57 -9.09
N PRO A 324 -0.59 -17.48 -10.42
CA PRO A 324 -0.40 -18.65 -11.26
C PRO A 324 0.82 -19.49 -10.87
N GLU A 325 0.80 -20.77 -11.23
CA GLU A 325 1.97 -21.63 -11.14
C GLU A 325 3.11 -21.11 -12.03
N GLY A 326 4.36 -21.42 -11.65
CA GLY A 326 5.56 -21.01 -12.41
C GLY A 326 5.99 -19.55 -12.21
N THR A 327 5.40 -18.80 -11.27
CA THR A 327 5.66 -17.39 -11.03
C THR A 327 6.66 -17.13 -9.88
N GLY A 328 7.63 -18.00 -9.67
CA GLY A 328 8.68 -17.85 -8.66
C GLY A 328 8.20 -18.12 -7.23
N GLU A 329 8.64 -17.32 -6.27
CA GLU A 329 8.37 -17.52 -4.83
C GLU A 329 6.88 -17.60 -4.48
N LEU A 330 6.05 -16.83 -5.17
CA LEU A 330 4.60 -16.79 -4.94
C LEU A 330 3.81 -17.82 -5.78
N SER A 331 4.49 -18.68 -6.55
CA SER A 331 3.85 -19.66 -7.43
C SER A 331 2.77 -20.46 -6.72
N GLY A 332 1.56 -20.49 -7.29
CA GLY A 332 0.41 -21.22 -6.78
C GLY A 332 -0.21 -20.65 -5.49
N LEU A 333 0.20 -19.44 -5.07
CA LEU A 333 -0.39 -18.79 -3.89
C LEU A 333 -1.83 -18.38 -4.18
N HIS A 334 -2.74 -18.87 -3.36
CA HIS A 334 -4.15 -18.50 -3.37
C HIS A 334 -4.54 -17.96 -2.01
N ILE A 335 -5.01 -16.72 -1.96
CA ILE A 335 -5.41 -16.03 -0.72
C ILE A 335 -6.87 -15.61 -0.83
N ILE A 336 -7.66 -15.96 0.18
CA ILE A 336 -9.02 -15.45 0.38
C ILE A 336 -9.03 -14.60 1.66
N ASP A 337 -9.47 -13.37 1.52
CA ASP A 337 -9.72 -12.45 2.63
C ASP A 337 -11.22 -12.50 2.97
N PRO A 338 -11.60 -12.92 4.18
CA PRO A 338 -13.00 -13.07 4.55
C PRO A 338 -13.80 -11.79 4.37
N VAL A 339 -15.05 -11.93 3.97
CA VAL A 339 -15.99 -10.80 3.82
C VAL A 339 -16.12 -10.06 5.15
N PRO A 340 -15.97 -8.73 5.20
CA PRO A 340 -16.16 -7.95 6.43
C PRO A 340 -17.58 -8.13 7.00
N GLU A 341 -17.70 -8.16 8.34
CA GLU A 341 -18.97 -8.38 9.02
C GLU A 341 -20.08 -7.41 8.57
N ALA A 342 -19.76 -6.13 8.43
CA ALA A 342 -20.73 -5.13 7.95
C ALA A 342 -21.23 -5.44 6.53
N PHE A 343 -20.34 -5.97 5.66
CA PHE A 343 -20.70 -6.39 4.31
C PHE A 343 -21.62 -7.64 4.35
N HIS A 344 -21.25 -8.63 5.19
CA HIS A 344 -22.05 -9.85 5.36
C HIS A 344 -23.45 -9.55 5.91
N GLN A 345 -23.55 -8.65 6.90
CA GLN A 345 -24.86 -8.26 7.45
C GLN A 345 -25.76 -7.65 6.40
N VAL A 346 -25.25 -6.78 5.51
CA VAL A 346 -26.02 -6.23 4.39
C VAL A 346 -26.43 -7.33 3.41
N GLN A 347 -25.55 -8.28 3.06
CA GLN A 347 -25.93 -9.41 2.23
C GLN A 347 -27.14 -10.18 2.82
N LYS A 348 -27.12 -10.42 4.11
CA LYS A 348 -28.18 -11.09 4.85
C LYS A 348 -29.50 -10.35 4.77
N ASN A 349 -29.49 -9.07 5.10
CA ASN A 349 -30.67 -8.21 5.14
C ASN A 349 -31.30 -8.00 3.75
N TRP A 350 -30.53 -8.20 2.68
CA TRP A 350 -30.98 -8.06 1.29
C TRP A 350 -31.17 -9.41 0.57
N ASN A 351 -31.10 -10.54 1.30
CA ASN A 351 -31.21 -11.91 0.77
C ASN A 351 -30.18 -12.21 -0.32
N LEU A 352 -28.96 -11.71 -0.15
CA LEU A 352 -27.83 -11.87 -1.09
C LEU A 352 -26.73 -12.78 -0.54
N GLU A 353 -26.97 -13.57 0.49
CA GLU A 353 -26.03 -14.57 0.97
C GLU A 353 -25.73 -15.61 -0.09
N PHE A 354 -24.48 -16.02 -0.18
CA PHE A 354 -23.99 -17.01 -1.11
C PHE A 354 -23.06 -17.98 -0.40
N SER A 355 -23.43 -19.26 -0.37
CA SER A 355 -22.75 -20.32 0.41
C SER A 355 -21.31 -20.62 -0.02
N GLY A 356 -20.92 -20.20 -1.22
CA GLY A 356 -19.56 -20.37 -1.75
C GLY A 356 -18.54 -19.34 -1.27
N LEU A 357 -18.92 -18.39 -0.38
CA LEU A 357 -18.02 -17.37 0.13
C LEU A 357 -17.45 -17.72 1.51
N SER A 358 -16.23 -17.28 1.78
CA SER A 358 -15.63 -17.35 3.11
C SER A 358 -16.02 -16.13 3.93
N TYR A 359 -16.65 -16.34 5.08
CA TYR A 359 -17.07 -15.28 6.00
C TYR A 359 -16.24 -15.19 7.28
N THR A 360 -15.51 -16.25 7.64
CA THR A 360 -14.89 -16.33 8.98
C THR A 360 -13.40 -16.63 9.00
N LYS A 361 -12.84 -17.21 7.95
CA LYS A 361 -11.43 -17.65 7.95
C LYS A 361 -10.70 -17.17 6.71
N THR A 362 -9.54 -16.54 6.92
CA THR A 362 -8.52 -16.41 5.88
C THR A 362 -8.06 -17.81 5.48
N SER A 363 -8.09 -18.12 4.18
CA SER A 363 -7.52 -19.35 3.65
C SER A 363 -6.36 -19.03 2.71
N HIS A 364 -5.29 -19.82 2.80
CA HIS A 364 -4.20 -19.82 1.84
C HIS A 364 -3.73 -21.27 1.66
N THR A 365 -3.44 -21.66 0.45
CA THR A 365 -3.08 -23.05 0.09
C THR A 365 -1.57 -23.29 0.13
N LYS A 366 -0.76 -22.25 0.22
CA LYS A 366 0.69 -22.38 0.36
C LYS A 366 1.08 -22.12 1.81
N THR A 367 1.56 -23.16 2.49
CA THR A 367 2.18 -23.00 3.81
C THR A 367 3.48 -22.21 3.64
N PRO A 368 3.66 -21.06 4.30
CA PRO A 368 4.93 -20.36 4.23
C PRO A 368 6.03 -21.26 4.79
N HIS A 369 7.08 -21.53 4.02
CA HIS A 369 8.33 -22.07 4.54
C HIS A 369 9.04 -20.98 5.35
N ILE A 370 8.41 -20.53 6.42
CA ILE A 370 9.08 -19.71 7.43
C ILE A 370 9.74 -20.71 8.39
N LYS A 371 11.05 -20.81 8.37
CA LYS A 371 11.79 -21.29 9.54
C LYS A 371 11.39 -20.33 10.66
N ASN A 372 10.57 -20.83 11.59
CA ASN A 372 10.00 -20.14 12.74
C ASN A 372 11.10 -19.57 13.66
N SER A 373 11.72 -18.45 13.30
CA SER A 373 12.49 -17.64 14.26
C SER A 373 11.65 -16.52 14.90
N TYR A 374 10.52 -16.15 14.27
CA TYR A 374 9.72 -14.98 14.69
C TYR A 374 8.46 -15.30 15.48
N THR A 375 7.95 -16.54 15.46
CA THR A 375 6.71 -16.92 16.17
C THR A 375 6.91 -17.33 17.63
N LYS A 376 8.15 -17.49 18.14
CA LYS A 376 8.39 -17.83 19.53
C LYS A 376 8.15 -16.69 20.54
N THR A 377 8.00 -15.45 20.10
CA THR A 377 7.88 -14.29 21.02
C THR A 377 6.42 -13.94 21.38
N PHE A 378 5.42 -14.44 20.65
CA PHE A 378 4.02 -14.07 20.89
C PHE A 378 3.31 -14.84 22.01
N HIS A 379 3.77 -16.05 22.39
CA HIS A 379 3.16 -16.81 23.50
C HIS A 379 3.80 -16.55 24.86
N GLN A 380 4.96 -15.90 24.95
CA GLN A 380 5.62 -15.63 26.23
C GLN A 380 5.33 -14.26 26.84
N VAL A 381 4.76 -13.30 26.08
CA VAL A 381 4.43 -11.98 26.62
C VAL A 381 3.03 -11.95 27.23
N ALA A 382 2.09 -12.77 26.74
CA ALA A 382 0.75 -12.88 27.32
C ALA A 382 0.72 -13.66 28.67
N SER A 383 1.70 -14.54 28.92
CA SER A 383 1.76 -15.33 30.17
C SER A 383 2.57 -14.67 31.29
N ARG A 384 3.21 -13.52 31.07
CA ARG A 384 3.96 -12.78 32.10
C ARG A 384 3.20 -11.60 32.70
N SER A 385 2.09 -11.15 32.14
CA SER A 385 1.24 -10.10 32.73
C SER A 385 0.30 -10.62 33.79
N ASP A 386 -0.07 -11.91 33.77
CA ASP A 386 -1.00 -12.48 34.74
C ASP A 386 -0.34 -13.04 36.03
N LYS A 387 1.00 -13.08 36.12
CA LYS A 387 1.71 -13.55 37.31
C LYS A 387 2.19 -12.44 38.27
N ARG A 388 1.96 -11.16 37.97
CA ARG A 388 2.36 -10.06 38.88
C ARG A 388 1.26 -9.46 39.74
N ASN A 389 0.01 -9.92 39.61
CA ASN A 389 -1.11 -9.39 40.40
C ASN A 389 -1.60 -10.36 41.54
N ASN A 390 -1.02 -11.55 41.65
CA ASN A 390 -1.47 -12.50 42.70
C ASN A 390 -0.55 -12.63 43.93
N ASP A 391 0.53 -11.84 44.05
CA ASP A 391 1.45 -11.92 45.19
C ASP A 391 1.36 -10.72 46.15
N LYS A 392 0.25 -9.97 46.18
CA LYS A 392 0.06 -8.85 47.12
C LYS A 392 -1.14 -8.92 48.04
N GLU A 393 -1.87 -10.04 48.06
CA GLU A 393 -2.92 -10.27 49.08
C GLU A 393 -2.65 -11.55 49.89
N GLY A 394 -1.67 -11.51 50.75
CA GLY A 394 -1.36 -12.63 51.63
C GLY A 394 -0.34 -12.30 52.72
N ARG A 395 -0.51 -11.15 53.40
CA ARG A 395 0.10 -10.90 54.72
C ARG A 395 -0.56 -9.69 55.35
N LYS A 396 -1.67 -9.91 56.01
CA LYS A 396 -1.97 -9.36 57.33
C LYS A 396 -3.08 -10.19 57.97
#